data_ef9dd15c77e7077b999c0dea90b89530
#
_entry.id   ef9dd15c77e7077b999c0dea90b89530
#
_cell.length_a   1.000
_cell.length_b   1.000
_cell.length_c   1.000
_cell.angle_alpha   90.00
_cell.angle_beta   90.00
_cell.angle_gamma   90.00
#
_symmetry.space_group_name_H-M   'P 1'
#
loop_
_entity.id
_entity.type
_entity.pdbx_description
1 polymer ?
#
loop_
_entity_poly.entity_id
_entity_poly.type
_entity_poly.pdbx_seq_one_letter_code
_entity_poly.pdbx_strand_id
1 'polypeptide(L)'
;LSSDPPQEIKSIPVPETPKETTPIYPDIRDNTKEKKSAKNNLPLRIPDAPSIPKPLEFAKALQPLMQQVSSQRNTVLDEIETANQIARTGIFVPVFKPEPEPWLDLVLVVDKYKSMTLWQHTLKDLKQLFRNYGIFREVKMCGLSSQKSAVSKEQNHTKKSEEKPSKIVLTVGVGEQKKVAKPQQLIDTTGRRLILIVSDCIAPYWHDGSMLPILEQWVKYQPLAILQMLPDWMWRKTGLRIGSSVKLQNLVPGNSNKNLIIKELLLWRNLPLEEGIKVPVLTLEPELAKAWSQMLVGKPEALASGFVLPNEFEVKSENLPENKVEKLNPEKRVYRFRMNASPTARKLASLLSAAPMICLPVVRIIQGSFLPQVLPVHIAEVFLGGLLKPTKEITQETNSESVEYKFVDEEVRKILLKGAPVSDSQKVFDAVSKYVKKHFGKSMKDFVVLLKSPTNSQETVPAFAEIGLDILKELG
;
A
#
# COMPACT_ATOMS: atom_id res chain seq x y z
N LEU A 1 -31.55 60.29 23.62
CA LEU A 1 -30.47 59.37 23.86
C LEU A 1 -31.07 57.96 23.92
N SER A 2 -31.22 57.38 22.75
CA SER A 2 -31.76 56.04 22.53
C SER A 2 -30.55 55.11 22.36
N SER A 3 -30.43 54.10 23.17
CA SER A 3 -29.45 53.04 23.11
C SER A 3 -30.08 51.80 22.48
N ASP A 4 -29.67 51.48 21.24
CA ASP A 4 -30.00 50.22 20.57
C ASP A 4 -29.24 49.03 21.22
N PRO A 5 -29.87 47.85 21.35
CA PRO A 5 -29.20 46.65 21.84
C PRO A 5 -28.30 46.01 20.79
N PRO A 6 -27.26 45.29 21.19
CA PRO A 6 -26.30 44.67 20.25
C PRO A 6 -26.92 43.52 19.45
N GLN A 7 -26.66 43.53 18.14
CA GLN A 7 -27.09 42.48 17.22
C GLN A 7 -26.34 41.17 17.50
N GLU A 8 -27.08 40.10 17.65
CA GLU A 8 -26.58 38.72 17.68
C GLU A 8 -25.83 38.37 16.37
N ILE A 9 -24.59 37.99 16.50
CA ILE A 9 -23.78 37.43 15.40
C ILE A 9 -24.31 36.03 15.12
N LYS A 10 -24.99 35.86 14.00
CA LYS A 10 -25.39 34.55 13.48
C LYS A 10 -24.14 33.74 13.19
N SER A 11 -23.98 32.61 13.89
CA SER A 11 -22.95 31.62 13.64
C SER A 11 -23.07 31.09 12.22
N ILE A 12 -21.97 31.23 11.47
CA ILE A 12 -21.80 30.63 10.14
C ILE A 12 -21.80 29.11 10.31
N PRO A 13 -22.61 28.34 9.58
CA PRO A 13 -22.56 26.89 9.67
C PRO A 13 -21.22 26.38 9.14
N VAL A 14 -20.52 25.65 9.97
CA VAL A 14 -19.31 24.89 9.59
C VAL A 14 -19.71 23.88 8.53
N PRO A 15 -19.09 23.85 7.35
CA PRO A 15 -19.40 22.84 6.35
C PRO A 15 -19.02 21.46 6.87
N GLU A 16 -20.02 20.59 7.00
CA GLU A 16 -19.81 19.18 7.28
C GLU A 16 -18.92 18.57 6.19
N THR A 17 -17.77 18.04 6.56
CA THR A 17 -16.92 17.28 5.68
C THR A 17 -17.69 16.08 5.13
N PRO A 18 -17.81 15.89 3.82
CA PRO A 18 -18.48 14.73 3.26
C PRO A 18 -17.72 13.47 3.69
N LYS A 19 -18.36 12.58 4.43
CA LYS A 19 -17.86 11.23 4.71
C LYS A 19 -17.80 10.50 3.38
N GLU A 20 -16.61 10.37 2.81
CA GLU A 20 -16.40 9.59 1.59
C GLU A 20 -16.76 8.12 1.85
N THR A 21 -17.77 7.68 1.16
CA THR A 21 -18.21 6.29 1.18
C THR A 21 -17.88 5.67 -0.16
N THR A 22 -17.03 4.63 -0.18
CA THR A 22 -16.74 3.89 -1.42
C THR A 22 -17.88 2.94 -1.76
N PRO A 23 -18.34 2.90 -3.02
CA PRO A 23 -19.30 1.89 -3.46
C PRO A 23 -18.62 0.52 -3.53
N ILE A 24 -19.27 -0.51 -3.01
CA ILE A 24 -18.75 -1.88 -2.93
C ILE A 24 -18.85 -2.64 -4.28
N TYR A 25 -19.43 -2.02 -5.31
CA TYR A 25 -19.55 -2.64 -6.63
C TYR A 25 -18.44 -2.23 -7.57
N PRO A 26 -17.85 -3.16 -8.33
CA PRO A 26 -17.09 -2.83 -9.50
C PRO A 26 -18.04 -2.20 -10.54
N ASP A 27 -17.64 -1.07 -11.11
CA ASP A 27 -18.32 -0.44 -12.23
C ASP A 27 -18.08 -1.32 -13.48
N ILE A 28 -18.96 -2.33 -13.67
CA ILE A 28 -18.96 -3.15 -14.89
C ILE A 28 -19.71 -2.34 -15.94
N ARG A 29 -18.98 -1.51 -16.68
CA ARG A 29 -19.45 -0.96 -17.94
C ARG A 29 -19.25 -2.00 -19.03
N ASP A 30 -20.11 -3.02 -19.06
CA ASP A 30 -20.31 -3.81 -20.27
C ASP A 30 -21.36 -3.13 -21.16
N ASN A 31 -20.87 -2.62 -22.29
CA ASN A 31 -21.70 -2.18 -23.41
C ASN A 31 -22.24 -3.40 -24.14
N THR A 32 -23.26 -4.03 -23.62
CA THR A 32 -24.14 -4.90 -24.40
C THR A 32 -25.59 -4.60 -24.06
N LYS A 33 -26.29 -4.12 -25.08
CA LYS A 33 -27.73 -3.85 -25.07
C LYS A 33 -28.50 -5.15 -24.81
N GLU A 34 -28.99 -5.34 -23.60
CA GLU A 34 -30.19 -6.15 -23.38
C GLU A 34 -31.03 -5.54 -22.26
N LYS A 35 -32.23 -5.09 -22.66
CA LYS A 35 -33.31 -4.65 -21.78
C LYS A 35 -33.81 -5.84 -20.98
N LYS A 36 -33.54 -5.89 -19.66
CA LYS A 36 -34.41 -6.60 -18.69
C LYS A 36 -34.34 -5.92 -17.33
N SER A 37 -35.50 -5.50 -16.88
CA SER A 37 -35.95 -5.07 -15.53
C SER A 37 -34.85 -4.79 -14.48
N ALA A 38 -34.50 -3.53 -14.31
CA ALA A 38 -33.67 -3.02 -13.24
C ALA A 38 -34.41 -3.20 -11.90
N LYS A 39 -34.06 -4.21 -11.11
CA LYS A 39 -34.24 -4.15 -9.67
C LYS A 39 -33.24 -3.12 -9.15
N ASN A 40 -33.75 -2.04 -8.54
CA ASN A 40 -32.97 -0.98 -7.91
C ASN A 40 -32.14 -1.56 -6.76
N ASN A 41 -30.96 -2.08 -7.06
CA ASN A 41 -29.97 -2.45 -6.04
C ASN A 41 -29.22 -1.16 -5.66
N LEU A 42 -29.67 -0.52 -4.57
CA LEU A 42 -28.92 0.57 -3.96
C LEU A 42 -27.55 0.03 -3.50
N PRO A 43 -26.44 0.64 -3.92
CA PRO A 43 -25.13 0.23 -3.44
C PRO A 43 -25.05 0.37 -1.92
N LEU A 44 -24.60 -0.68 -1.24
CA LEU A 44 -24.32 -0.61 0.19
C LEU A 44 -23.06 0.21 0.37
N ARG A 45 -23.20 1.40 0.94
CA ARG A 45 -22.05 2.22 1.33
C ARG A 45 -21.63 1.81 2.74
N ILE A 46 -20.46 1.20 2.86
CA ILE A 46 -19.82 0.96 4.17
C ILE A 46 -18.88 2.14 4.38
N PRO A 47 -18.91 2.80 5.57
CA PRO A 47 -17.91 3.80 5.89
C PRO A 47 -16.52 3.20 5.75
N ASP A 48 -15.69 3.80 4.90
CA ASP A 48 -14.30 3.37 4.78
C ASP A 48 -13.55 3.74 6.05
N ALA A 49 -12.91 2.75 6.65
CA ALA A 49 -11.89 3.05 7.65
C ALA A 49 -10.74 3.78 6.95
N PRO A 50 -10.16 4.84 7.55
CA PRO A 50 -9.06 5.56 6.94
C PRO A 50 -7.95 4.57 6.58
N SER A 51 -7.58 4.53 5.32
CA SER A 51 -6.56 3.62 4.81
C SER A 51 -5.15 3.99 5.28
N ILE A 52 -4.96 5.27 5.63
CA ILE A 52 -3.79 5.79 6.32
C ILE A 52 -4.18 5.96 7.80
N PRO A 53 -3.49 5.31 8.74
CA PRO A 53 -3.91 5.26 10.15
C PRO A 53 -4.11 6.63 10.81
N LYS A 54 -3.24 7.58 10.49
CA LYS A 54 -3.22 8.93 11.06
C LYS A 54 -2.85 9.95 9.98
N PRO A 55 -3.75 10.23 9.03
CA PRO A 55 -3.39 10.97 7.81
C PRO A 55 -2.89 12.39 8.11
N LEU A 56 -3.50 13.07 9.09
CA LEU A 56 -3.09 14.42 9.48
C LEU A 56 -1.71 14.43 10.18
N GLU A 57 -1.46 13.47 11.07
CA GLU A 57 -0.16 13.36 11.75
C GLU A 57 0.93 12.97 10.75
N PHE A 58 0.63 12.08 9.80
CA PHE A 58 1.54 11.73 8.72
C PHE A 58 1.85 12.93 7.81
N ALA A 59 0.85 13.74 7.45
CA ALA A 59 1.07 14.97 6.69
C ALA A 59 1.92 15.98 7.47
N LYS A 60 1.65 16.17 8.78
CA LYS A 60 2.50 17.01 9.65
C LYS A 60 3.94 16.50 9.76
N ALA A 61 4.12 15.18 9.77
CA ALA A 61 5.46 14.57 9.79
C ALA A 61 6.28 14.91 8.53
N LEU A 62 5.61 15.17 7.41
CA LEU A 62 6.26 15.59 6.14
C LEU A 62 6.43 17.11 6.00
N GLN A 63 5.91 17.90 6.95
CA GLN A 63 6.01 19.35 6.92
C GLN A 63 7.45 19.88 6.74
N PRO A 64 8.53 19.27 7.28
CA PRO A 64 9.90 19.70 7.00
C PRO A 64 10.24 19.78 5.51
N LEU A 65 9.57 19.01 4.65
CA LEU A 65 9.75 19.01 3.20
C LEU A 65 9.10 20.21 2.50
N MET A 66 8.25 20.96 3.18
CA MET A 66 7.54 22.14 2.62
C MET A 66 8.46 23.38 2.54
N GLN A 67 9.69 23.19 2.09
CA GLN A 67 10.60 24.31 1.81
C GLN A 67 10.26 24.92 0.47
N GLN A 68 10.43 26.25 0.37
CA GLN A 68 10.21 26.99 -0.85
C GLN A 68 11.54 27.51 -1.40
N VAL A 69 11.64 27.52 -2.70
CA VAL A 69 12.76 28.09 -3.45
C VAL A 69 12.23 29.05 -4.51
N SER A 70 13.07 29.97 -4.93
CA SER A 70 12.72 30.88 -6.03
C SER A 70 12.59 30.10 -7.34
N SER A 71 11.45 30.27 -8.02
CA SER A 71 11.21 29.68 -9.33
C SER A 71 12.18 30.25 -10.37
N GLN A 72 12.68 29.38 -11.24
CA GLN A 72 13.49 29.82 -12.38
C GLN A 72 12.64 30.17 -13.63
N ARG A 73 11.34 29.87 -13.59
CA ARG A 73 10.46 29.99 -14.75
C ARG A 73 9.35 31.02 -14.55
N ASN A 74 8.79 31.05 -13.35
CA ASN A 74 7.65 31.88 -13.03
C ASN A 74 8.07 33.11 -12.25
N THR A 75 7.45 34.24 -12.56
CA THR A 75 7.64 35.50 -11.83
C THR A 75 6.27 36.05 -11.40
N VAL A 76 6.23 36.67 -10.24
CA VAL A 76 5.06 37.37 -9.71
C VAL A 76 5.38 38.86 -9.55
N LEU A 77 4.37 39.71 -9.60
CA LEU A 77 4.53 41.15 -9.37
C LEU A 77 5.05 41.39 -7.95
N ASP A 78 6.13 42.12 -7.83
CA ASP A 78 6.59 42.66 -6.54
C ASP A 78 5.87 43.97 -6.27
N GLU A 79 4.76 43.91 -5.53
CA GLU A 79 3.91 45.06 -5.22
C GLU A 79 4.67 46.14 -4.46
N ILE A 80 5.53 45.73 -3.52
CA ILE A 80 6.30 46.66 -2.67
C ILE A 80 7.34 47.42 -3.50
N GLU A 81 8.14 46.67 -4.29
CA GLU A 81 9.17 47.31 -5.10
C GLU A 81 8.58 48.11 -6.27
N THR A 82 7.44 47.65 -6.84
CA THR A 82 6.69 48.39 -7.84
C THR A 82 6.19 49.73 -7.24
N ALA A 83 5.60 49.71 -6.04
CA ALA A 83 5.13 50.92 -5.36
C ALA A 83 6.31 51.87 -5.03
N ASN A 84 7.45 51.36 -4.57
CA ASN A 84 8.66 52.13 -4.34
C ASN A 84 9.18 52.78 -5.63
N GLN A 85 9.11 52.04 -6.75
CA GLN A 85 9.54 52.58 -8.06
C GLN A 85 8.61 53.68 -8.54
N ILE A 86 7.30 53.53 -8.37
CA ILE A 86 6.32 54.56 -8.68
C ILE A 86 6.58 55.83 -7.84
N ALA A 87 6.80 55.63 -6.55
CA ALA A 87 7.07 56.76 -5.65
C ALA A 87 8.36 57.52 -6.00
N ARG A 88 9.39 56.85 -6.52
CA ARG A 88 10.63 57.47 -6.96
C ARG A 88 10.56 58.14 -8.33
N THR A 89 9.84 57.53 -9.28
CA THR A 89 9.87 57.95 -10.69
C THR A 89 8.61 58.62 -11.16
N GLY A 90 7.50 58.50 -10.44
CA GLY A 90 6.18 58.92 -10.84
C GLY A 90 5.58 58.12 -11.99
N ILE A 91 6.25 57.08 -12.44
CA ILE A 91 5.83 56.24 -13.59
C ILE A 91 5.56 54.84 -13.12
N PHE A 92 4.43 54.26 -13.59
CA PHE A 92 4.10 52.86 -13.31
C PHE A 92 4.98 51.91 -14.14
N VAL A 93 5.99 51.36 -13.51
CA VAL A 93 6.81 50.27 -14.09
C VAL A 93 6.74 49.07 -13.17
N PRO A 94 6.08 47.96 -13.62
CA PRO A 94 5.93 46.75 -12.79
C PRO A 94 7.28 46.09 -12.60
N VAL A 95 7.63 45.80 -11.34
CA VAL A 95 8.79 45.02 -10.97
C VAL A 95 8.35 43.59 -10.66
N PHE A 96 9.08 42.64 -11.20
CA PHE A 96 8.78 41.24 -11.01
C PHE A 96 9.83 40.55 -10.16
N LYS A 97 9.41 39.67 -9.27
CA LYS A 97 10.28 38.77 -8.51
C LYS A 97 9.98 37.31 -8.80
N PRO A 98 10.93 36.37 -8.63
CA PRO A 98 10.67 34.96 -8.78
C PRO A 98 9.55 34.49 -7.86
N GLU A 99 8.62 33.69 -8.41
CA GLU A 99 7.55 33.09 -7.63
C GLU A 99 8.14 32.02 -6.68
N PRO A 100 7.74 31.97 -5.39
CA PRO A 100 8.12 30.89 -4.51
C PRO A 100 7.45 29.59 -4.94
N GLU A 101 8.25 28.54 -5.14
CA GLU A 101 7.75 27.20 -5.49
C GLU A 101 8.30 26.13 -4.54
N PRO A 102 7.58 25.00 -4.32
CA PRO A 102 8.12 23.87 -3.56
C PRO A 102 9.44 23.40 -4.16
N TRP A 103 10.40 23.08 -3.32
CA TRP A 103 11.76 22.78 -3.75
C TRP A 103 11.96 21.39 -4.38
N LEU A 104 11.06 20.42 -4.10
CA LEU A 104 11.14 19.04 -4.59
C LEU A 104 10.01 18.67 -5.57
N ASP A 105 10.37 17.92 -6.59
CA ASP A 105 9.46 17.08 -7.38
C ASP A 105 9.42 15.68 -6.78
N LEU A 106 8.26 15.03 -6.79
CA LEU A 106 8.10 13.65 -6.36
C LEU A 106 7.85 12.72 -7.55
N VAL A 107 8.68 11.68 -7.67
CA VAL A 107 8.38 10.50 -8.48
C VAL A 107 7.96 9.37 -7.55
N LEU A 108 6.68 9.03 -7.56
CA LEU A 108 6.11 7.94 -6.79
C LEU A 108 6.18 6.65 -7.61
N VAL A 109 7.12 5.77 -7.29
CA VAL A 109 7.29 4.48 -7.95
C VAL A 109 6.51 3.43 -7.18
N VAL A 110 5.40 2.97 -7.77
CA VAL A 110 4.47 2.03 -7.10
C VAL A 110 4.72 0.62 -7.61
N ASP A 111 5.03 -0.27 -6.70
CA ASP A 111 5.12 -1.70 -6.96
C ASP A 111 3.77 -2.26 -7.40
N LYS A 112 3.74 -3.01 -8.49
CA LYS A 112 2.53 -3.61 -9.10
C LYS A 112 2.46 -5.12 -8.91
N TYR A 113 3.23 -5.65 -7.98
CA TYR A 113 3.15 -7.07 -7.67
C TYR A 113 1.81 -7.41 -7.00
N LYS A 114 1.39 -8.66 -7.12
CA LYS A 114 0.06 -9.12 -6.63
C LYS A 114 -0.19 -8.88 -5.13
N SER A 115 0.85 -8.87 -4.30
CA SER A 115 0.71 -8.55 -2.86
C SER A 115 0.26 -7.12 -2.61
N MET A 116 0.64 -6.19 -3.50
CA MET A 116 0.26 -4.78 -3.42
C MET A 116 -1.23 -4.52 -3.72
N THR A 117 -1.97 -5.53 -4.15
CA THR A 117 -3.43 -5.44 -4.36
C THR A 117 -4.17 -5.04 -3.08
N LEU A 118 -3.68 -5.49 -1.93
CA LEU A 118 -4.25 -5.12 -0.61
C LEU A 118 -4.15 -3.62 -0.31
N TRP A 119 -3.19 -2.93 -0.91
CA TRP A 119 -2.85 -1.54 -0.63
C TRP A 119 -3.41 -0.54 -1.65
N GLN A 120 -4.23 -0.99 -2.61
CA GLN A 120 -4.74 -0.12 -3.69
C GLN A 120 -5.46 1.12 -3.16
N HIS A 121 -6.25 0.98 -2.10
CA HIS A 121 -6.95 2.08 -1.47
C HIS A 121 -5.97 3.06 -0.80
N THR A 122 -5.04 2.52 -0.01
CA THR A 122 -3.99 3.30 0.65
C THR A 122 -3.13 4.06 -0.36
N LEU A 123 -2.82 3.45 -1.50
CA LEU A 123 -2.07 4.11 -2.58
C LEU A 123 -2.84 5.27 -3.21
N LYS A 124 -4.17 5.13 -3.35
CA LYS A 124 -5.04 6.20 -3.85
C LYS A 124 -5.04 7.40 -2.91
N ASP A 125 -5.23 7.15 -1.61
CA ASP A 125 -5.26 8.20 -0.59
C ASP A 125 -3.89 8.86 -0.42
N LEU A 126 -2.81 8.08 -0.46
CA LEU A 126 -1.45 8.60 -0.40
C LEU A 126 -1.13 9.53 -1.59
N LYS A 127 -1.55 9.14 -2.80
CA LYS A 127 -1.42 9.98 -3.99
C LYS A 127 -2.19 11.29 -3.85
N GLN A 128 -3.41 11.24 -3.32
CA GLN A 128 -4.24 12.41 -3.09
C GLN A 128 -3.62 13.32 -2.02
N LEU A 129 -3.11 12.73 -0.94
CA LEU A 129 -2.39 13.46 0.10
C LEU A 129 -1.19 14.21 -0.49
N PHE A 130 -0.29 13.54 -1.20
CA PHE A 130 0.89 14.20 -1.78
C PHE A 130 0.58 15.30 -2.79
N ARG A 131 -0.56 15.21 -3.49
CA ARG A 131 -0.99 16.24 -4.44
C ARG A 131 -1.65 17.45 -3.78
N ASN A 132 -2.43 17.21 -2.73
CA ASN A 132 -3.29 18.25 -2.16
C ASN A 132 -2.59 19.08 -1.06
N TYR A 133 -1.56 18.52 -0.41
CA TYR A 133 -0.88 19.21 0.70
C TYR A 133 0.19 20.21 0.25
N GLY A 134 0.47 20.35 -1.05
CA GLY A 134 1.46 21.34 -1.54
C GLY A 134 2.90 21.09 -1.10
N ILE A 135 3.23 19.85 -0.69
CA ILE A 135 4.60 19.48 -0.27
C ILE A 135 5.53 19.46 -1.47
N PHE A 136 5.03 19.01 -2.63
CA PHE A 136 5.81 18.82 -3.84
C PHE A 136 5.30 19.73 -4.96
N ARG A 137 6.22 20.23 -5.80
CA ARG A 137 5.91 21.01 -6.98
C ARG A 137 5.15 20.17 -8.03
N GLU A 138 5.62 18.95 -8.28
CA GLU A 138 5.01 18.01 -9.21
C GLU A 138 5.02 16.61 -8.59
N VAL A 139 3.94 15.83 -8.81
CA VAL A 139 3.82 14.43 -8.37
C VAL A 139 3.60 13.54 -9.59
N LYS A 140 4.67 12.85 -10.02
CA LYS A 140 4.63 11.86 -11.10
C LYS A 140 4.44 10.45 -10.56
N MET A 141 3.64 9.64 -11.27
CA MET A 141 3.41 8.23 -10.93
C MET A 141 4.12 7.32 -11.91
N CYS A 142 4.83 6.32 -11.38
CA CYS A 142 5.48 5.28 -12.14
C CYS A 142 5.11 3.90 -11.56
N GLY A 143 4.73 2.95 -12.41
CA GLY A 143 4.48 1.57 -11.99
C GLY A 143 5.75 0.73 -12.14
N LEU A 144 6.05 -0.08 -11.13
CA LEU A 144 7.14 -1.07 -11.11
C LEU A 144 6.55 -2.46 -11.26
N SER A 145 7.00 -3.23 -12.25
CA SER A 145 6.54 -4.59 -12.49
C SER A 145 7.67 -5.46 -13.05
N SER A 146 7.49 -6.78 -13.03
CA SER A 146 8.39 -7.70 -13.70
C SER A 146 7.71 -8.33 -14.92
N GLN A 147 8.43 -8.44 -16.03
CA GLN A 147 8.04 -9.30 -17.16
C GLN A 147 8.62 -10.68 -16.91
N LYS A 148 7.77 -11.71 -16.89
CA LYS A 148 8.23 -13.08 -17.06
C LYS A 148 8.75 -13.19 -18.47
N SER A 149 10.01 -13.58 -18.67
CA SER A 149 10.50 -13.99 -19.99
C SER A 149 9.61 -15.13 -20.47
N ALA A 150 8.88 -14.91 -21.57
CA ALA A 150 8.17 -15.97 -22.23
C ALA A 150 9.21 -16.98 -22.71
N VAL A 151 9.40 -18.04 -21.95
CA VAL A 151 10.16 -19.19 -22.41
C VAL A 151 9.27 -19.85 -23.47
N SER A 152 9.69 -19.74 -24.75
CA SER A 152 9.17 -20.57 -25.83
C SER A 152 9.17 -22.02 -25.36
N LYS A 153 7.98 -22.63 -25.41
CA LYS A 153 7.78 -24.06 -25.19
C LYS A 153 8.45 -24.81 -26.33
N GLU A 154 9.74 -25.00 -26.24
CA GLU A 154 10.41 -26.05 -27.01
C GLU A 154 10.87 -27.14 -26.05
N GLN A 155 10.29 -28.30 -26.27
CA GLN A 155 10.56 -29.56 -25.62
C GLN A 155 12.06 -29.87 -25.73
N ASN A 156 12.74 -29.94 -24.57
CA ASN A 156 13.84 -30.87 -24.40
C ASN A 156 14.10 -31.07 -22.90
N HIS A 157 13.84 -32.28 -22.45
CA HIS A 157 14.21 -32.82 -21.15
C HIS A 157 15.73 -32.75 -20.97
N THR A 158 16.14 -32.43 -19.72
CA THR A 158 17.53 -32.42 -19.21
C THR A 158 18.31 -31.12 -19.40
N LYS A 159 18.07 -30.15 -18.46
CA LYS A 159 19.13 -29.34 -17.84
C LYS A 159 18.47 -28.51 -16.73
N LYS A 160 19.05 -28.49 -15.53
CA LYS A 160 18.66 -27.56 -14.42
C LYS A 160 18.54 -26.15 -15.01
N SER A 161 17.33 -25.64 -15.10
CA SER A 161 17.07 -24.29 -15.59
C SER A 161 17.59 -23.31 -14.53
N GLU A 162 18.71 -22.67 -14.81
CA GLU A 162 19.11 -21.46 -14.10
C GLU A 162 17.98 -20.46 -14.28
N GLU A 163 17.29 -20.10 -13.18
CA GLU A 163 16.26 -19.07 -13.18
C GLU A 163 16.93 -17.75 -13.56
N LYS A 164 16.68 -17.28 -14.78
CA LYS A 164 17.19 -15.98 -15.23
C LYS A 164 16.57 -14.87 -14.36
N PRO A 165 17.37 -13.86 -13.98
CA PRO A 165 16.89 -12.74 -13.16
C PRO A 165 15.68 -12.08 -13.80
N SER A 166 14.73 -11.64 -12.94
CA SER A 166 13.47 -11.05 -13.36
C SER A 166 13.71 -9.74 -14.10
N LYS A 167 13.26 -9.62 -15.36
CA LYS A 167 13.36 -8.34 -16.08
C LYS A 167 12.37 -7.35 -15.53
N ILE A 168 12.87 -6.29 -14.89
CA ILE A 168 12.04 -5.21 -14.34
C ILE A 168 11.61 -4.25 -15.45
N VAL A 169 10.35 -3.83 -15.38
CA VAL A 169 9.72 -2.88 -16.30
C VAL A 169 9.11 -1.75 -15.50
N LEU A 170 9.48 -0.53 -15.87
CA LEU A 170 8.88 0.70 -15.36
C LEU A 170 7.82 1.19 -16.35
N THR A 171 6.67 1.60 -15.85
CA THR A 171 5.58 2.13 -16.68
C THR A 171 5.16 3.50 -16.18
N VAL A 172 5.08 4.48 -17.08
CA VAL A 172 4.62 5.85 -16.80
C VAL A 172 3.34 6.11 -17.57
N GLY A 173 2.38 6.78 -16.93
CA GLY A 173 1.08 7.11 -17.54
C GLY A 173 -0.09 6.41 -16.86
N VAL A 174 -1.32 6.76 -17.28
CA VAL A 174 -2.58 6.26 -16.71
C VAL A 174 -3.42 5.62 -17.82
N GLY A 175 -4.09 4.50 -17.50
CA GLY A 175 -4.98 3.82 -18.45
C GLY A 175 -4.23 3.21 -19.64
N GLU A 176 -4.78 3.39 -20.84
CA GLU A 176 -4.24 2.87 -22.11
C GLU A 176 -2.98 3.59 -22.59
N GLN A 177 -2.69 4.78 -22.07
CA GLN A 177 -1.51 5.57 -22.42
C GLN A 177 -0.26 5.21 -21.59
N LYS A 178 -0.19 4.01 -21.03
CA LYS A 178 0.99 3.53 -20.32
C LYS A 178 2.16 3.35 -21.30
N LYS A 179 3.26 4.07 -21.04
CA LYS A 179 4.52 3.93 -21.78
C LYS A 179 5.57 3.26 -20.90
N VAL A 180 6.35 2.36 -21.49
CA VAL A 180 7.51 1.78 -20.81
C VAL A 180 8.59 2.85 -20.68
N ALA A 181 9.07 3.05 -19.47
CA ALA A 181 10.15 3.99 -19.17
C ALA A 181 11.45 3.23 -18.83
N LYS A 182 12.57 3.81 -19.19
CA LYS A 182 13.89 3.32 -18.73
C LYS A 182 14.19 3.92 -17.34
N PRO A 183 14.89 3.22 -16.43
CA PRO A 183 15.28 3.77 -15.13
C PRO A 183 15.99 5.12 -15.21
N GLN A 184 16.81 5.34 -16.25
CA GLN A 184 17.54 6.58 -16.50
C GLN A 184 16.63 7.80 -16.70
N GLN A 185 15.42 7.61 -17.23
CA GLN A 185 14.48 8.70 -17.49
C GLN A 185 13.89 9.30 -16.19
N LEU A 186 14.02 8.59 -15.08
CA LEU A 186 13.60 9.08 -13.78
C LEU A 186 14.71 9.86 -13.05
N ILE A 187 15.94 9.85 -13.58
CA ILE A 187 17.06 10.60 -13.01
C ILE A 187 16.89 12.07 -13.32
N ASP A 188 17.14 12.89 -12.31
CA ASP A 188 17.19 14.33 -12.41
C ASP A 188 18.57 14.86 -11.95
N THR A 189 19.23 15.56 -12.84
CA THR A 189 20.57 16.13 -12.57
C THR A 189 20.50 17.43 -11.80
N THR A 190 19.31 18.03 -11.63
CA THR A 190 19.15 19.29 -10.86
C THR A 190 19.11 19.07 -9.34
N GLY A 191 19.04 17.80 -8.88
CA GLY A 191 18.94 17.47 -7.46
C GLY A 191 17.60 17.81 -6.81
N ARG A 192 16.60 18.20 -7.60
CA ARG A 192 15.28 18.58 -7.11
C ARG A 192 14.24 17.46 -7.17
N ARG A 193 14.64 16.25 -7.51
CA ARG A 193 13.72 15.12 -7.62
C ARG A 193 13.95 14.09 -6.54
N LEU A 194 12.88 13.78 -5.81
CA LEU A 194 12.82 12.68 -4.87
C LEU A 194 12.17 11.46 -5.53
N ILE A 195 12.79 10.29 -5.45
CA ILE A 195 12.14 9.03 -5.77
C ILE A 195 11.63 8.40 -4.48
N LEU A 196 10.32 8.15 -4.41
CA LEU A 196 9.71 7.41 -3.32
C LEU A 196 9.13 6.12 -3.87
N ILE A 197 9.74 4.98 -3.51
CA ILE A 197 9.26 3.66 -3.91
C ILE A 197 8.25 3.20 -2.88
N VAL A 198 7.02 2.88 -3.31
CA VAL A 198 5.97 2.34 -2.45
C VAL A 198 5.84 0.85 -2.73
N SER A 199 6.24 0.03 -1.77
CA SER A 199 6.29 -1.43 -1.91
C SER A 199 6.18 -2.12 -0.55
N ASP A 200 5.70 -3.35 -0.54
CA ASP A 200 5.85 -4.28 0.58
C ASP A 200 7.14 -5.12 0.49
N CYS A 201 7.92 -4.93 -0.57
CA CYS A 201 9.19 -5.62 -0.86
C CYS A 201 9.07 -7.16 -0.83
N ILE A 202 7.91 -7.73 -1.20
CA ILE A 202 7.67 -9.18 -1.25
C ILE A 202 7.87 -9.75 -2.65
N ALA A 203 7.81 -8.92 -3.68
CA ALA A 203 7.97 -9.38 -5.05
C ALA A 203 9.32 -10.08 -5.28
N PRO A 204 9.38 -11.11 -6.16
CA PRO A 204 10.60 -11.90 -6.40
C PRO A 204 11.82 -11.05 -6.71
N TYR A 205 11.68 -9.98 -7.50
CA TYR A 205 12.78 -9.08 -7.88
C TYR A 205 13.42 -8.31 -6.70
N TRP A 206 12.80 -8.27 -5.53
CA TRP A 206 13.42 -7.80 -4.31
C TRP A 206 14.31 -8.86 -3.65
N HIS A 207 14.00 -10.16 -3.89
CA HIS A 207 14.70 -11.29 -3.28
C HIS A 207 15.83 -11.82 -4.13
N ASP A 208 15.72 -11.70 -5.47
CA ASP A 208 16.70 -12.21 -6.45
C ASP A 208 17.78 -11.19 -6.83
N GLY A 209 17.74 -9.99 -6.19
CA GLY A 209 18.68 -8.92 -6.45
C GLY A 209 18.44 -8.12 -7.73
N SER A 210 17.43 -8.47 -8.55
CA SER A 210 17.14 -7.77 -9.82
C SER A 210 16.86 -6.27 -9.63
N MET A 211 16.42 -5.85 -8.43
CA MET A 211 16.18 -4.44 -8.11
C MET A 211 17.45 -3.65 -7.83
N LEU A 212 18.54 -4.29 -7.43
CA LEU A 212 19.78 -3.63 -6.99
C LEU A 212 20.40 -2.70 -8.05
N PRO A 213 20.56 -3.11 -9.32
CA PRO A 213 21.14 -2.22 -10.33
C PRO A 213 20.32 -0.94 -10.57
N ILE A 214 18.99 -1.02 -10.41
CA ILE A 214 18.10 0.13 -10.56
C ILE A 214 18.26 1.06 -9.37
N LEU A 215 18.28 0.51 -8.16
CA LEU A 215 18.50 1.28 -6.93
C LEU A 215 19.87 1.96 -6.96
N GLU A 216 20.93 1.25 -7.28
CA GLU A 216 22.29 1.81 -7.40
C GLU A 216 22.32 3.00 -8.34
N GLN A 217 21.68 2.86 -9.51
CA GLN A 217 21.61 3.94 -10.48
C GLN A 217 20.89 5.18 -9.93
N TRP A 218 19.78 5.01 -9.21
CA TRP A 218 19.00 6.13 -8.68
C TRP A 218 19.68 6.81 -7.50
N VAL A 219 20.22 6.04 -6.54
CA VAL A 219 20.85 6.59 -5.32
C VAL A 219 22.11 7.38 -5.61
N LYS A 220 22.73 7.19 -6.77
CA LYS A 220 23.93 7.90 -7.19
C LYS A 220 23.67 9.37 -7.48
N TYR A 221 22.50 9.72 -7.99
CA TYR A 221 22.22 11.06 -8.50
C TYR A 221 21.22 11.85 -7.66
N GLN A 222 20.33 11.21 -6.91
CA GLN A 222 19.22 11.88 -6.25
C GLN A 222 18.79 11.19 -4.96
N PRO A 223 18.03 11.90 -4.09
CA PRO A 223 17.43 11.29 -2.92
C PRO A 223 16.38 10.24 -3.31
N LEU A 224 16.45 9.09 -2.64
CA LEU A 224 15.53 7.98 -2.80
C LEU A 224 15.15 7.43 -1.43
N ALA A 225 13.90 7.02 -1.25
CA ALA A 225 13.47 6.29 -0.08
C ALA A 225 12.45 5.19 -0.46
N ILE A 226 12.31 4.19 0.40
CA ILE A 226 11.27 3.18 0.30
C ILE A 226 10.20 3.49 1.35
N LEU A 227 8.97 3.73 0.91
CA LEU A 227 7.79 3.69 1.76
C LEU A 227 7.33 2.24 1.84
N GLN A 228 7.74 1.58 2.91
CA GLN A 228 7.44 0.18 3.18
C GLN A 228 6.03 0.06 3.76
N MET A 229 5.21 -0.76 3.12
CA MET A 229 3.80 -0.91 3.50
C MET A 229 3.60 -1.81 4.71
N LEU A 230 4.61 -2.62 5.05
CA LEU A 230 4.61 -3.49 6.21
C LEU A 230 5.34 -2.84 7.39
N PRO A 231 5.00 -3.17 8.64
CA PRO A 231 5.68 -2.65 9.81
C PRO A 231 7.12 -3.18 9.91
N ASP A 232 7.95 -2.49 10.66
CA ASP A 232 9.39 -2.73 10.79
C ASP A 232 9.75 -4.16 11.22
N TRP A 233 8.99 -4.75 12.13
CA TRP A 233 9.20 -6.13 12.61
C TRP A 233 8.94 -7.20 11.51
N MET A 234 8.28 -6.86 10.41
CA MET A 234 8.11 -7.73 9.25
C MET A 234 9.21 -7.57 8.19
N TRP A 235 10.00 -6.51 8.21
CA TRP A 235 10.98 -6.22 7.14
C TRP A 235 12.00 -7.34 6.91
N ARG A 236 12.37 -8.08 7.96
CA ARG A 236 13.25 -9.26 7.84
C ARG A 236 12.66 -10.40 7.00
N LYS A 237 11.34 -10.41 6.78
CA LYS A 237 10.65 -11.40 5.96
C LYS A 237 10.49 -10.96 4.50
N THR A 238 10.88 -9.73 4.18
CA THR A 238 10.84 -9.14 2.85
C THR A 238 12.20 -9.22 2.15
N GLY A 239 12.28 -8.74 0.91
CA GLY A 239 13.55 -8.65 0.18
C GLY A 239 14.59 -7.75 0.83
N LEU A 240 14.20 -6.85 1.76
CA LEU A 240 15.14 -6.02 2.53
C LEU A 240 16.09 -6.84 3.41
N ARG A 241 15.77 -8.11 3.68
CA ARG A 241 16.65 -9.05 4.42
C ARG A 241 18.04 -9.24 3.83
N ILE A 242 18.23 -8.94 2.53
CA ILE A 242 19.54 -9.04 1.88
C ILE A 242 20.52 -7.96 2.36
N GLY A 243 20.01 -6.86 2.92
CA GLY A 243 20.79 -5.75 3.44
C GLY A 243 20.96 -5.76 4.95
N SER A 244 21.79 -4.83 5.42
CA SER A 244 22.02 -4.54 6.83
C SER A 244 21.19 -3.34 7.27
N SER A 245 20.45 -3.46 8.38
CA SER A 245 19.66 -2.37 8.94
C SER A 245 20.56 -1.35 9.63
N VAL A 246 20.36 -0.07 9.32
CA VAL A 246 21.20 1.04 9.78
C VAL A 246 20.37 2.27 10.15
N LYS A 247 20.99 3.22 10.87
CA LYS A 247 20.52 4.60 10.97
C LYS A 247 21.35 5.48 10.04
N LEU A 248 20.65 6.25 9.22
CA LEU A 248 21.22 7.12 8.21
C LEU A 248 21.03 8.60 8.59
N GLN A 249 22.07 9.38 8.32
CA GLN A 249 22.08 10.83 8.50
C GLN A 249 22.39 11.53 7.19
N ASN A 250 21.82 12.71 7.01
CA ASN A 250 22.14 13.62 5.91
C ASN A 250 22.45 15.01 6.47
N LEU A 251 23.49 15.66 5.96
CA LEU A 251 23.88 17.01 6.38
C LEU A 251 23.50 18.08 5.35
N VAL A 252 23.20 17.69 4.12
CA VAL A 252 22.91 18.62 3.02
C VAL A 252 21.49 18.35 2.49
N PRO A 253 20.60 19.34 2.47
CA PRO A 253 19.24 19.16 1.97
C PRO A 253 19.21 18.54 0.56
N GLY A 254 18.37 17.50 0.36
CA GLY A 254 18.17 16.88 -0.95
C GLY A 254 19.38 16.17 -1.54
N ASN A 255 20.40 15.90 -0.75
CA ASN A 255 21.61 15.21 -1.21
C ASN A 255 21.27 13.78 -1.72
N SER A 256 22.07 13.29 -2.67
CA SER A 256 21.93 11.91 -3.16
C SER A 256 22.23 10.89 -2.06
N ASN A 257 21.59 9.74 -2.12
CA ASN A 257 21.78 8.72 -1.09
C ASN A 257 23.20 8.18 -0.99
N LYS A 258 23.99 8.28 -2.06
CA LYS A 258 25.41 7.92 -2.06
C LYS A 258 26.16 8.63 -0.92
N ASN A 259 25.81 9.87 -0.65
CA ASN A 259 26.47 10.73 0.33
C ASN A 259 25.88 10.63 1.75
N LEU A 260 24.90 9.77 1.98
CA LEU A 260 24.35 9.53 3.32
C LEU A 260 25.41 8.91 4.24
N ILE A 261 25.38 9.34 5.51
CA ILE A 261 26.31 8.88 6.54
C ILE A 261 25.63 7.77 7.36
N ILE A 262 26.33 6.67 7.58
CA ILE A 262 25.89 5.59 8.46
C ILE A 262 26.30 5.95 9.88
N LYS A 263 25.35 6.10 10.80
CA LYS A 263 25.62 6.43 12.22
C LYS A 263 25.56 5.21 13.13
N GLU A 264 24.58 4.33 12.91
CA GLU A 264 24.37 3.17 13.73
C GLU A 264 24.12 1.94 12.86
N LEU A 265 24.76 0.85 13.22
CA LEU A 265 24.53 -0.47 12.63
C LEU A 265 23.66 -1.27 13.56
N LEU A 266 22.42 -1.55 13.16
CA LEU A 266 21.43 -2.24 13.99
C LEU A 266 21.52 -3.77 13.89
N LEU A 267 22.15 -4.29 12.83
CA LEU A 267 22.30 -5.72 12.57
C LEU A 267 23.62 -6.00 11.85
N TRP A 268 24.39 -6.92 12.43
CA TRP A 268 25.66 -7.34 11.85
C TRP A 268 25.44 -8.31 10.68
N ARG A 269 25.86 -7.89 9.49
CA ARG A 269 26.25 -8.78 8.39
C ARG A 269 27.63 -8.29 7.94
N ASN A 270 28.47 -9.24 7.51
CA ASN A 270 29.82 -8.95 7.01
C ASN A 270 29.75 -8.33 5.59
N LEU A 271 29.02 -7.22 5.45
CA LEU A 271 28.98 -6.45 4.21
C LEU A 271 29.92 -5.25 4.34
N PRO A 272 30.69 -4.91 3.29
CA PRO A 272 31.43 -3.65 3.25
C PRO A 272 30.39 -2.50 3.21
N LEU A 273 30.15 -1.90 4.38
CA LEU A 273 29.07 -0.93 4.59
C LEU A 273 29.27 0.38 3.81
N GLU A 274 30.52 0.75 3.55
CA GLU A 274 30.83 2.01 2.88
C GLU A 274 30.46 2.02 1.41
N GLU A 275 30.56 0.88 0.74
CA GLU A 275 30.33 0.74 -0.69
C GLU A 275 28.90 0.32 -1.07
N GLY A 276 28.07 -0.04 -0.08
CA GLY A 276 26.71 -0.53 -0.31
C GLY A 276 25.71 0.56 -0.71
N ILE A 277 24.58 0.13 -1.27
CA ILE A 277 23.46 0.99 -1.67
C ILE A 277 22.69 1.41 -0.41
N LYS A 278 22.81 2.69 -0.02
CA LYS A 278 22.16 3.25 1.18
C LYS A 278 20.73 3.69 0.84
N VAL A 279 19.74 3.08 1.48
CA VAL A 279 18.33 3.35 1.21
C VAL A 279 17.58 3.62 2.51
N PRO A 280 17.12 4.86 2.74
CA PRO A 280 16.19 5.15 3.82
C PRO A 280 14.87 4.40 3.64
N VAL A 281 14.32 3.89 4.74
CA VAL A 281 13.04 3.17 4.76
C VAL A 281 12.14 3.79 5.81
N LEU A 282 10.94 4.15 5.39
CA LEU A 282 9.89 4.70 6.26
C LEU A 282 8.60 3.89 6.07
N THR A 283 7.68 4.04 7.00
CA THR A 283 6.32 3.48 6.93
C THR A 283 5.29 4.60 6.97
N LEU A 284 4.01 4.23 6.97
CA LEU A 284 2.91 5.19 7.18
C LEU A 284 2.81 5.68 8.63
N GLU A 285 3.70 5.26 9.51
CA GLU A 285 3.78 5.76 10.87
C GLU A 285 4.40 7.16 10.90
N PRO A 286 3.73 8.14 11.55
CA PRO A 286 4.18 9.53 11.56
C PRO A 286 5.59 9.72 12.11
N GLU A 287 6.02 8.92 13.08
CA GLU A 287 7.33 9.05 13.73
C GLU A 287 8.48 8.71 12.75
N LEU A 288 8.36 7.61 12.02
CA LEU A 288 9.36 7.20 11.02
C LEU A 288 9.38 8.18 9.84
N ALA A 289 8.20 8.63 9.40
CA ALA A 289 8.09 9.63 8.34
C ALA A 289 8.70 10.98 8.76
N LYS A 290 8.52 11.42 10.02
CA LYS A 290 9.11 12.63 10.58
C LYS A 290 10.63 12.54 10.65
N ALA A 291 11.18 11.45 11.16
CA ALA A 291 12.61 11.21 11.24
C ALA A 291 13.24 11.27 9.84
N TRP A 292 12.61 10.62 8.85
CA TRP A 292 13.06 10.64 7.47
C TRP A 292 12.98 12.04 6.83
N SER A 293 11.86 12.74 6.99
CA SER A 293 11.68 14.08 6.40
C SER A 293 12.69 15.09 6.97
N GLN A 294 12.96 15.01 8.27
CA GLN A 294 13.98 15.85 8.94
C GLN A 294 15.40 15.51 8.47
N MET A 295 15.69 14.23 8.28
CA MET A 295 16.97 13.78 7.72
C MET A 295 17.13 14.29 6.28
N LEU A 296 16.10 14.17 5.43
CA LEU A 296 16.17 14.59 4.03
C LEU A 296 16.47 16.09 3.86
N VAL A 297 15.96 16.91 4.76
CA VAL A 297 16.26 18.38 4.78
C VAL A 297 17.57 18.72 5.49
N GLY A 298 18.37 17.75 5.86
CA GLY A 298 19.71 17.96 6.42
C GLY A 298 19.74 18.41 7.87
N LYS A 299 18.72 18.10 8.69
CA LYS A 299 18.80 18.42 10.13
C LYS A 299 19.88 17.56 10.81
N PRO A 300 20.87 18.18 11.50
CA PRO A 300 22.05 17.46 12.00
C PRO A 300 21.77 16.31 12.96
N GLU A 301 20.69 16.40 13.75
CA GLU A 301 20.34 15.40 14.76
C GLU A 301 19.37 14.34 14.24
N ALA A 302 18.87 14.50 13.01
CA ALA A 302 17.87 13.61 12.47
C ALA A 302 18.49 12.31 11.93
N LEU A 303 18.06 11.19 12.49
CA LEU A 303 18.48 9.85 12.09
C LEU A 303 17.27 9.11 11.51
N ALA A 304 17.34 8.71 10.24
CA ALA A 304 16.32 7.90 9.60
C ALA A 304 16.69 6.43 9.61
N SER A 305 15.70 5.57 9.77
CA SER A 305 15.88 4.12 9.57
C SER A 305 16.16 3.83 8.09
N GLY A 306 16.99 2.84 7.81
CA GLY A 306 17.32 2.46 6.46
C GLY A 306 18.07 1.13 6.38
N PHE A 307 18.46 0.80 5.16
CA PHE A 307 19.25 -0.38 4.86
C PHE A 307 20.46 0.00 3.99
N VAL A 308 21.53 -0.74 4.19
CA VAL A 308 22.64 -0.82 3.25
C VAL A 308 22.49 -2.15 2.50
N LEU A 309 22.15 -2.07 1.21
CA LEU A 309 22.01 -3.23 0.35
C LEU A 309 23.34 -3.50 -0.38
N PRO A 310 23.67 -4.75 -0.70
CA PRO A 310 24.87 -5.07 -1.47
C PRO A 310 24.77 -4.53 -2.91
N ASN A 311 25.90 -4.16 -3.52
CA ASN A 311 25.93 -3.75 -4.93
C ASN A 311 25.71 -4.94 -5.86
N GLU A 312 26.23 -6.10 -5.49
CA GLU A 312 26.07 -7.35 -6.21
C GLU A 312 25.44 -8.39 -5.27
N PHE A 313 24.53 -9.16 -5.79
CA PHE A 313 23.87 -10.23 -5.06
C PHE A 313 24.10 -11.55 -5.81
N GLU A 314 25.07 -12.31 -5.36
CA GLU A 314 25.20 -13.70 -5.77
C GLU A 314 24.10 -14.51 -5.10
N VAL A 315 23.20 -15.05 -5.88
CA VAL A 315 22.23 -16.05 -5.42
C VAL A 315 23.02 -17.32 -5.11
N LYS A 316 23.61 -17.42 -3.91
CA LYS A 316 24.10 -18.70 -3.43
C LYS A 316 22.86 -19.58 -3.26
N SER A 317 22.72 -20.56 -4.13
CA SER A 317 21.63 -21.54 -4.14
C SER A 317 21.47 -22.33 -2.84
N GLU A 318 22.39 -22.19 -1.88
CA GLU A 318 22.35 -22.85 -0.58
C GLU A 318 21.41 -22.15 0.45
N ASN A 319 20.94 -20.93 0.21
CA ASN A 319 20.17 -20.14 1.19
C ASN A 319 18.78 -19.71 0.76
N LEU A 320 18.36 -20.02 -0.43
CA LEU A 320 16.93 -20.14 -0.66
C LEU A 320 16.53 -21.43 0.06
N PRO A 321 15.66 -21.37 1.11
CA PRO A 321 14.95 -22.56 1.44
C PRO A 321 14.33 -22.98 0.11
N GLU A 322 14.83 -24.07 -0.48
CA GLU A 322 14.09 -24.73 -1.54
C GLU A 322 12.64 -24.65 -1.08
N ASN A 323 11.78 -24.05 -1.88
CA ASN A 323 10.35 -24.22 -1.74
C ASN A 323 10.01 -25.70 -2.05
N LYS A 324 10.64 -26.63 -1.35
CA LYS A 324 9.90 -27.76 -0.83
C LYS A 324 8.82 -27.11 0.00
N VAL A 325 7.69 -26.89 -0.65
CA VAL A 325 6.41 -26.73 0.02
C VAL A 325 6.29 -28.01 0.82
N GLU A 326 7.04 -28.08 1.96
CA GLU A 326 6.67 -29.01 3.02
C GLU A 326 5.21 -28.69 3.21
N LYS A 327 4.37 -29.69 2.92
CA LYS A 327 2.97 -29.62 3.28
C LYS A 327 2.95 -29.47 4.80
N LEU A 328 3.15 -28.23 5.25
CA LEU A 328 3.15 -27.90 6.67
C LEU A 328 1.81 -28.40 7.19
N ASN A 329 1.88 -29.33 8.16
CA ASN A 329 0.72 -29.76 8.90
C ASN A 329 -0.10 -28.53 9.31
N PRO A 330 -1.43 -28.52 9.14
CA PRO A 330 -2.31 -27.40 9.50
C PRO A 330 -2.03 -26.80 10.87
N GLU A 331 -1.79 -27.63 11.88
CA GLU A 331 -1.44 -27.18 13.25
C GLU A 331 -0.15 -26.38 13.30
N LYS A 332 0.93 -26.87 12.65
CA LYS A 332 2.21 -26.15 12.58
C LYS A 332 2.07 -24.82 11.83
N ARG A 333 1.20 -24.77 10.81
CA ARG A 333 0.91 -23.55 10.05
C ARG A 333 0.24 -22.50 10.93
N VAL A 334 -0.82 -22.88 11.67
CA VAL A 334 -1.52 -22.00 12.60
C VAL A 334 -0.62 -21.57 13.75
N TYR A 335 0.17 -22.49 14.32
CA TYR A 335 1.14 -22.17 15.36
C TYR A 335 2.16 -21.12 14.87
N ARG A 336 2.75 -21.34 13.69
CA ARG A 336 3.71 -20.41 13.09
C ARG A 336 3.11 -19.03 12.86
N PHE A 337 1.86 -18.96 12.38
CA PHE A 337 1.14 -17.70 12.25
C PHE A 337 0.95 -17.02 13.62
N ARG A 338 0.43 -17.75 14.62
CA ARG A 338 0.21 -17.21 15.97
C ARG A 338 1.46 -16.67 16.63
N MET A 339 2.60 -17.29 16.41
CA MET A 339 3.89 -16.83 16.97
C MET A 339 4.40 -15.55 16.31
N ASN A 340 4.06 -15.32 15.05
CA ASN A 340 4.61 -14.22 14.27
C ASN A 340 3.62 -13.04 14.05
N ALA A 341 2.32 -13.26 14.20
CA ALA A 341 1.30 -12.25 13.96
C ALA A 341 1.00 -11.42 15.22
N SER A 342 0.59 -10.16 14.99
CA SER A 342 0.12 -9.30 16.06
C SER A 342 -1.15 -9.87 16.74
N PRO A 343 -1.44 -9.49 17.99
CA PRO A 343 -2.67 -9.90 18.68
C PRO A 343 -3.94 -9.57 17.89
N THR A 344 -3.97 -8.40 17.26
CA THR A 344 -5.08 -7.94 16.43
C THR A 344 -5.24 -8.79 15.17
N ALA A 345 -4.15 -9.13 14.48
CA ALA A 345 -4.19 -10.02 13.32
C ALA A 345 -4.61 -11.45 13.69
N ARG A 346 -4.18 -11.95 14.86
CA ARG A 346 -4.62 -13.26 15.37
C ARG A 346 -6.13 -13.28 15.62
N LYS A 347 -6.68 -12.24 16.24
CA LYS A 347 -8.12 -12.09 16.46
C LYS A 347 -8.88 -11.97 15.14
N LEU A 348 -8.36 -11.17 14.19
CA LEU A 348 -8.95 -11.03 12.86
C LEU A 348 -8.99 -12.38 12.12
N ALA A 349 -7.90 -13.18 12.15
CA ALA A 349 -7.86 -14.50 11.52
C ALA A 349 -8.89 -15.46 12.11
N SER A 350 -9.09 -15.43 13.44
CA SER A 350 -10.11 -16.23 14.11
C SER A 350 -11.53 -15.80 13.72
N LEU A 351 -11.81 -14.50 13.62
CA LEU A 351 -13.13 -14.01 13.17
C LEU A 351 -13.39 -14.34 11.69
N LEU A 352 -12.36 -14.25 10.84
CA LEU A 352 -12.45 -14.63 9.43
C LEU A 352 -12.74 -16.13 9.23
N SER A 353 -12.33 -16.98 10.18
CA SER A 353 -12.66 -18.42 10.10
C SER A 353 -14.16 -18.71 10.23
N ALA A 354 -14.92 -17.81 10.86
CA ALA A 354 -16.38 -17.87 10.95
C ALA A 354 -17.09 -17.23 9.75
N ALA A 355 -16.38 -16.53 8.88
CA ALA A 355 -16.97 -15.91 7.72
C ALA A 355 -17.21 -16.95 6.59
N PRO A 356 -18.39 -16.97 5.94
CA PRO A 356 -18.69 -17.89 4.86
C PRO A 356 -17.88 -17.61 3.58
N MET A 357 -17.43 -16.38 3.41
CA MET A 357 -16.51 -15.96 2.34
C MET A 357 -15.49 -14.99 2.87
N ILE A 358 -14.31 -14.96 2.26
CA ILE A 358 -13.23 -14.05 2.64
C ILE A 358 -12.91 -13.17 1.43
N CYS A 359 -13.25 -11.90 1.54
CA CYS A 359 -12.89 -10.84 0.60
C CYS A 359 -12.70 -9.53 1.37
N LEU A 360 -12.08 -8.52 0.78
CA LEU A 360 -11.84 -7.25 1.47
C LEU A 360 -13.12 -6.57 1.99
N PRO A 361 -14.26 -6.55 1.28
CA PRO A 361 -15.53 -6.06 1.83
C PRO A 361 -15.96 -6.78 3.12
N VAL A 362 -15.81 -8.09 3.18
CA VAL A 362 -16.15 -8.89 4.39
C VAL A 362 -15.20 -8.54 5.54
N VAL A 363 -13.90 -8.37 5.26
CA VAL A 363 -12.92 -7.91 6.27
C VAL A 363 -13.32 -6.56 6.85
N ARG A 364 -13.78 -5.62 6.01
CA ARG A 364 -14.26 -4.29 6.48
C ARG A 364 -15.52 -4.39 7.34
N ILE A 365 -16.43 -5.30 7.03
CA ILE A 365 -17.60 -5.54 7.87
C ILE A 365 -17.17 -6.02 9.26
N ILE A 366 -16.24 -6.98 9.30
CA ILE A 366 -15.68 -7.47 10.55
C ILE A 366 -14.94 -6.36 11.30
N GLN A 367 -14.13 -5.58 10.60
CA GLN A 367 -13.42 -4.43 11.13
C GLN A 367 -14.38 -3.42 11.77
N GLY A 368 -15.37 -2.96 11.02
CA GLY A 368 -16.31 -1.93 11.49
C GLY A 368 -17.21 -2.40 12.64
N SER A 369 -17.53 -3.69 12.70
CA SER A 369 -18.47 -4.25 13.69
C SER A 369 -17.80 -4.77 14.97
N PHE A 370 -16.55 -5.29 14.86
CA PHE A 370 -15.93 -6.05 15.95
C PHE A 370 -14.52 -5.60 16.30
N LEU A 371 -13.81 -4.98 15.37
CA LEU A 371 -12.40 -4.64 15.52
C LEU A 371 -12.08 -3.28 14.90
N PRO A 372 -12.63 -2.17 15.42
CA PRO A 372 -12.41 -0.84 14.84
C PRO A 372 -10.94 -0.41 14.84
N GLN A 373 -10.09 -1.05 15.66
CA GLN A 373 -8.65 -0.80 15.73
C GLN A 373 -7.85 -1.55 14.65
N VAL A 374 -8.48 -2.36 13.79
CA VAL A 374 -7.77 -3.07 12.70
C VAL A 374 -7.30 -2.06 11.67
N LEU A 375 -6.00 -2.09 11.39
CA LEU A 375 -5.35 -1.31 10.35
C LEU A 375 -5.10 -2.18 9.11
N PRO A 376 -4.88 -1.59 7.94
CA PRO A 376 -4.52 -2.34 6.72
C PRO A 376 -3.34 -3.30 6.92
N VAL A 377 -2.40 -2.96 7.80
CA VAL A 377 -1.27 -3.82 8.15
C VAL A 377 -1.69 -5.14 8.79
N HIS A 378 -2.68 -5.14 9.68
CA HIS A 378 -3.18 -6.36 10.32
C HIS A 378 -3.90 -7.26 9.30
N ILE A 379 -4.57 -6.65 8.31
CA ILE A 379 -5.17 -7.37 7.19
C ILE A 379 -4.04 -8.03 6.38
N ALA A 380 -2.99 -7.30 6.04
CA ALA A 380 -1.84 -7.84 5.33
C ALA A 380 -1.16 -8.98 6.09
N GLU A 381 -1.02 -8.90 7.41
CA GLU A 381 -0.50 -10.00 8.24
C GLU A 381 -1.30 -11.30 8.05
N VAL A 382 -2.63 -11.22 8.02
CA VAL A 382 -3.48 -12.41 7.83
C VAL A 382 -3.38 -12.93 6.40
N PHE A 383 -3.47 -12.05 5.39
CA PHE A 383 -3.49 -12.44 3.99
C PHE A 383 -2.13 -12.94 3.49
N LEU A 384 -1.03 -12.37 4.01
CA LEU A 384 0.34 -12.76 3.67
C LEU A 384 0.93 -13.77 4.67
N GLY A 385 0.23 -14.05 5.77
CA GLY A 385 0.68 -14.96 6.83
C GLY A 385 0.64 -16.44 6.48
N GLY A 386 0.25 -16.79 5.24
CA GLY A 386 0.23 -18.17 4.76
C GLY A 386 -0.98 -19.00 5.19
N LEU A 387 -2.02 -18.35 5.76
CA LEU A 387 -3.29 -19.00 6.12
C LEU A 387 -4.27 -19.03 4.96
N LEU A 388 -4.21 -18.03 4.09
CA LEU A 388 -5.15 -17.80 3.00
C LEU A 388 -4.47 -17.94 1.64
N LYS A 389 -5.27 -18.32 0.63
CA LYS A 389 -4.87 -18.29 -0.78
C LYS A 389 -6.03 -17.73 -1.61
N PRO A 390 -5.75 -16.98 -2.69
CA PRO A 390 -6.80 -16.50 -3.57
C PRO A 390 -7.45 -17.66 -4.30
N THR A 391 -8.75 -17.56 -4.59
CA THR A 391 -9.50 -18.56 -5.34
C THR A 391 -9.20 -18.53 -6.83
N LYS A 392 -8.87 -17.34 -7.35
CA LYS A 392 -8.49 -17.11 -8.75
C LYS A 392 -7.10 -16.44 -8.79
N GLU A 393 -6.43 -16.56 -9.92
CA GLU A 393 -5.14 -15.91 -10.11
C GLU A 393 -5.31 -14.38 -10.12
N ILE A 394 -4.50 -13.69 -9.32
CA ILE A 394 -4.53 -12.22 -9.23
C ILE A 394 -3.62 -11.66 -10.32
N THR A 395 -4.18 -10.85 -11.20
CA THR A 395 -3.47 -10.07 -12.22
C THR A 395 -3.30 -8.62 -11.79
N GLN A 396 -2.50 -7.84 -12.51
CA GLN A 396 -2.29 -6.42 -12.21
C GLN A 396 -3.56 -5.55 -12.37
N GLU A 397 -4.53 -6.03 -13.14
CA GLU A 397 -5.80 -5.34 -13.43
C GLU A 397 -6.93 -5.82 -12.52
N THR A 398 -6.68 -6.85 -11.70
CA THR A 398 -7.70 -7.39 -10.81
C THR A 398 -8.09 -6.36 -9.75
N ASN A 399 -9.39 -6.05 -9.66
CA ASN A 399 -9.91 -5.21 -8.60
C ASN A 399 -9.78 -5.94 -7.26
N SER A 400 -9.09 -5.32 -6.29
CA SER A 400 -8.86 -5.89 -4.96
C SER A 400 -10.14 -6.26 -4.22
N GLU A 401 -11.22 -5.51 -4.44
CA GLU A 401 -12.52 -5.74 -3.79
C GLU A 401 -13.22 -7.01 -4.28
N SER A 402 -12.92 -7.43 -5.51
CA SER A 402 -13.53 -8.62 -6.12
C SER A 402 -12.72 -9.89 -5.91
N VAL A 403 -11.55 -9.82 -5.27
CA VAL A 403 -10.71 -10.99 -5.00
C VAL A 403 -11.29 -11.78 -3.83
N GLU A 404 -11.64 -13.02 -4.09
CA GLU A 404 -12.03 -13.99 -3.07
C GLU A 404 -10.82 -14.80 -2.62
N TYR A 405 -10.78 -15.06 -1.31
CA TYR A 405 -9.75 -15.87 -0.68
C TYR A 405 -10.39 -17.06 0.03
N LYS A 406 -9.63 -18.12 0.18
CA LYS A 406 -10.00 -19.30 0.98
C LYS A 406 -8.84 -19.70 1.87
N PHE A 407 -9.11 -20.40 2.95
CA PHE A 407 -8.06 -21.02 3.74
C PHE A 407 -7.28 -22.01 2.88
N VAL A 408 -5.98 -22.10 3.12
CA VAL A 408 -5.11 -23.02 2.37
C VAL A 408 -5.55 -24.46 2.55
N ASP A 409 -6.06 -24.78 3.75
CA ASP A 409 -6.57 -26.07 4.18
C ASP A 409 -7.78 -25.84 5.09
N GLU A 410 -8.82 -26.68 4.98
CA GLU A 410 -10.03 -26.61 5.81
C GLU A 410 -9.72 -26.89 7.28
N GLU A 411 -8.74 -27.74 7.58
CA GLU A 411 -8.31 -28.01 8.95
C GLU A 411 -7.70 -26.76 9.61
N VAL A 412 -6.97 -25.91 8.86
CA VAL A 412 -6.49 -24.61 9.33
C VAL A 412 -7.66 -23.75 9.81
N ARG A 413 -8.74 -23.74 9.04
CA ARG A 413 -9.96 -22.99 9.36
C ARG A 413 -10.60 -23.51 10.65
N LYS A 414 -10.78 -24.83 10.79
CA LYS A 414 -11.36 -25.47 11.99
C LYS A 414 -10.55 -25.16 13.25
N ILE A 415 -9.20 -25.24 13.18
CA ILE A 415 -8.32 -24.90 14.31
C ILE A 415 -8.49 -23.43 14.73
N LEU A 416 -8.64 -22.51 13.79
CA LEU A 416 -8.86 -21.10 14.07
C LEU A 416 -10.25 -20.85 14.65
N LEU A 417 -11.27 -21.52 14.14
CA LEU A 417 -12.67 -21.41 14.59
C LEU A 417 -12.84 -21.91 16.03
N LYS A 418 -12.24 -23.06 16.38
CA LYS A 418 -12.20 -23.58 17.76
C LYS A 418 -11.53 -22.61 18.75
N GLY A 419 -10.62 -21.78 18.27
CA GLY A 419 -9.96 -20.76 19.09
C GLY A 419 -10.71 -19.43 19.19
N ALA A 420 -11.85 -19.27 18.51
CA ALA A 420 -12.66 -18.07 18.54
C ALA A 420 -13.79 -18.18 19.57
N PRO A 421 -14.17 -17.09 20.26
CA PRO A 421 -15.37 -17.09 21.09
C PRO A 421 -16.62 -17.38 20.26
N VAL A 422 -17.47 -18.31 20.70
CA VAL A 422 -18.67 -18.74 19.97
C VAL A 422 -19.58 -17.55 19.67
N SER A 423 -19.79 -16.68 20.67
CA SER A 423 -20.61 -15.47 20.51
C SER A 423 -20.13 -14.52 19.42
N ASP A 424 -18.82 -14.36 19.28
CA ASP A 424 -18.22 -13.48 18.26
C ASP A 424 -18.32 -14.12 16.87
N SER A 425 -18.08 -15.44 16.79
CA SER A 425 -18.22 -16.21 15.56
C SER A 425 -19.65 -16.17 15.02
N GLN A 426 -20.65 -16.28 15.89
CA GLN A 426 -22.07 -16.22 15.52
C GLN A 426 -22.45 -14.83 15.00
N LYS A 427 -22.01 -13.77 15.67
CA LYS A 427 -22.25 -12.37 15.23
C LYS A 427 -21.59 -12.09 13.88
N VAL A 428 -20.36 -12.59 13.64
CA VAL A 428 -19.67 -12.43 12.34
C VAL A 428 -20.47 -13.14 11.26
N PHE A 429 -20.90 -14.37 11.50
CA PHE A 429 -21.71 -15.13 10.56
C PHE A 429 -23.00 -14.38 10.20
N ASP A 430 -23.71 -13.83 11.20
CA ASP A 430 -24.92 -13.05 10.99
C ASP A 430 -24.67 -11.75 10.21
N ALA A 431 -23.62 -11.01 10.54
CA ALA A 431 -23.25 -9.78 9.85
C ALA A 431 -22.92 -10.03 8.37
N VAL A 432 -22.10 -11.06 8.10
CA VAL A 432 -21.74 -11.45 6.73
C VAL A 432 -22.94 -12.01 5.99
N SER A 433 -23.79 -12.78 6.65
CA SER A 433 -25.04 -13.32 6.06
C SER A 433 -26.00 -12.22 5.63
N LYS A 434 -26.15 -11.17 6.43
CA LYS A 434 -26.92 -9.96 6.06
C LYS A 434 -26.32 -9.28 4.83
N TYR A 435 -25.02 -9.20 4.75
CA TYR A 435 -24.31 -8.64 3.60
C TYR A 435 -24.57 -9.49 2.34
N VAL A 436 -24.39 -10.81 2.42
CA VAL A 436 -24.63 -11.74 1.32
C VAL A 436 -26.08 -11.67 0.85
N LYS A 437 -27.06 -11.67 1.77
CA LYS A 437 -28.48 -11.53 1.45
C LYS A 437 -28.76 -10.26 0.67
N LYS A 438 -28.16 -9.15 1.06
CA LYS A 438 -28.36 -7.85 0.43
C LYS A 438 -27.72 -7.77 -0.97
N HIS A 439 -26.59 -8.43 -1.17
CA HIS A 439 -25.85 -8.40 -2.45
C HIS A 439 -26.33 -9.46 -3.45
N PHE A 440 -26.65 -10.65 -2.98
CA PHE A 440 -27.01 -11.77 -3.84
C PHE A 440 -28.52 -12.03 -3.86
N GLY A 441 -29.31 -11.30 -3.10
CA GLY A 441 -30.77 -11.39 -3.07
C GLY A 441 -31.33 -12.69 -2.49
N LYS A 442 -30.50 -13.56 -1.90
CA LYS A 442 -30.88 -14.86 -1.36
C LYS A 442 -30.62 -14.92 0.14
N SER A 443 -31.56 -15.48 0.93
CA SER A 443 -31.32 -15.70 2.36
C SER A 443 -30.39 -16.88 2.57
N MET A 444 -29.67 -16.92 3.70
CA MET A 444 -28.83 -18.09 4.04
C MET A 444 -29.64 -19.39 4.15
N LYS A 445 -30.92 -19.32 4.57
CA LYS A 445 -31.81 -20.48 4.58
C LYS A 445 -32.11 -20.99 3.18
N ASP A 446 -32.38 -20.09 2.23
CA ASP A 446 -32.57 -20.43 0.82
C ASP A 446 -31.30 -20.96 0.18
N PHE A 447 -30.17 -20.53 0.67
CA PHE A 447 -28.84 -20.94 0.27
C PHE A 447 -28.57 -22.39 0.73
N VAL A 448 -28.87 -22.71 1.97
CA VAL A 448 -28.78 -24.09 2.53
C VAL A 448 -29.74 -25.07 1.83
N VAL A 449 -30.94 -24.60 1.44
CA VAL A 449 -31.91 -25.39 0.70
C VAL A 449 -31.45 -25.70 -0.74
N LEU A 450 -30.86 -24.72 -1.41
CA LEU A 450 -30.25 -24.88 -2.75
C LEU A 450 -29.09 -25.90 -2.78
N LEU A 451 -28.44 -26.15 -1.64
CA LEU A 451 -27.36 -27.14 -1.54
C LEU A 451 -27.84 -28.57 -1.28
N LYS A 452 -28.99 -28.71 -0.63
CA LYS A 452 -29.62 -30.02 -0.47
C LYS A 452 -30.21 -30.52 -1.78
N SER A 453 -30.35 -29.66 -2.79
CA SER A 453 -30.91 -29.98 -4.11
C SER A 453 -30.09 -29.30 -5.20
N PRO A 454 -28.99 -29.91 -5.69
CA PRO A 454 -28.18 -29.36 -6.75
C PRO A 454 -28.90 -29.53 -8.10
N THR A 455 -29.69 -28.53 -8.48
CA THR A 455 -30.18 -28.39 -9.84
C THR A 455 -29.57 -27.13 -10.47
N ASN A 456 -28.65 -27.37 -11.38
CA ASN A 456 -28.19 -26.49 -12.46
C ASN A 456 -28.06 -24.99 -12.15
N SER A 457 -27.00 -24.56 -11.44
CA SER A 457 -26.44 -23.23 -11.63
C SER A 457 -25.01 -23.13 -11.06
N GLN A 458 -24.11 -22.86 -11.98
CA GLN A 458 -22.71 -22.42 -11.92
C GLN A 458 -22.01 -22.28 -10.55
N GLU A 459 -21.09 -23.13 -10.37
CA GLU A 459 -19.76 -23.27 -9.69
C GLU A 459 -19.38 -22.49 -8.40
N THR A 460 -20.01 -21.40 -8.03
CA THR A 460 -19.61 -20.63 -6.83
C THR A 460 -20.51 -20.90 -5.61
N VAL A 461 -21.64 -21.47 -5.80
CA VAL A 461 -22.69 -21.71 -4.78
C VAL A 461 -22.35 -22.88 -3.83
N PRO A 462 -21.77 -24.02 -4.29
CA PRO A 462 -21.51 -25.18 -3.44
C PRO A 462 -20.54 -24.91 -2.28
N ALA A 463 -19.43 -24.22 -2.55
CA ALA A 463 -18.39 -23.96 -1.54
C ALA A 463 -18.90 -23.12 -0.35
N PHE A 464 -19.76 -22.17 -0.62
CA PHE A 464 -20.34 -21.29 0.39
C PHE A 464 -21.20 -22.00 1.43
N ALA A 465 -21.87 -22.97 1.02
CA ALA A 465 -22.88 -23.63 1.78
C ALA A 465 -22.35 -24.82 2.55
N GLU A 466 -21.36 -25.49 2.01
CA GLU A 466 -20.58 -26.48 2.74
C GLU A 466 -19.93 -25.83 3.97
N ILE A 467 -19.36 -24.63 3.77
CA ILE A 467 -18.81 -23.79 4.83
C ILE A 467 -19.86 -23.35 5.84
N GLY A 468 -21.04 -22.93 5.38
CA GLY A 468 -22.15 -22.54 6.27
C GLY A 468 -22.67 -23.69 7.13
N LEU A 469 -22.74 -24.90 6.57
CA LEU A 469 -23.13 -26.11 7.29
C LEU A 469 -22.08 -26.53 8.33
N ASP A 470 -20.79 -26.43 8.00
CA ASP A 470 -19.72 -26.77 8.93
C ASP A 470 -19.64 -25.77 10.09
N ILE A 471 -19.84 -24.47 9.83
CA ILE A 471 -19.93 -23.46 10.89
C ILE A 471 -21.14 -23.74 11.80
N LEU A 472 -22.29 -24.06 11.25
CA LEU A 472 -23.48 -24.37 12.03
C LEU A 472 -23.34 -25.68 12.83
N LYS A 473 -22.62 -26.67 12.33
CA LYS A 473 -22.30 -27.91 13.06
C LYS A 473 -21.30 -27.70 14.21
N GLU A 474 -20.30 -26.79 14.02
CA GLU A 474 -19.31 -26.47 15.05
C GLU A 474 -19.83 -25.49 16.12
N LEU A 475 -20.88 -24.73 15.80
CA LEU A 475 -21.51 -23.78 16.73
C LEU A 475 -22.67 -24.39 17.53
N GLY A 476 -23.02 -25.69 17.31
CA GLY A 476 -24.08 -26.43 18.01
C GLY A 476 -25.40 -26.28 17.37
#